data_ffff5e5e1847078998626307fbec924b
#
_entry.id   ffff5e5e1847078998626307fbec924b
#
_cell.length_a   1.000
_cell.length_b   1.000
_cell.length_c   1.000
_cell.angle_alpha   90.00
_cell.angle_beta   90.00
_cell.angle_gamma   90.00
#
_symmetry.space_group_name_H-M   'P 1'
#
loop_
_entity.id
_entity.type
_entity.pdbx_description
1 polymer ?
#
loop_
_entity_poly.entity_id
_entity_poly.type
_entity_poly.pdbx_seq_one_letter_code
_entity_poly.pdbx_strand_id
1 'polypeptide(L)'
;MILFLSCEEETKNYKPLSSGRINSVSVITDKVTWESKVGNEIRNIFASEFKGLPQIEESFNLSYIPYEAFTGFGRTGRNIIFINQKKDDKPKMARDKFARPQLFLEISGTNETQLIENLKKAASFSINEFQKGEIEENKRRILKSPLNKTNLKDSLSISLTMPSAYSIFKEENKTIWFQKPLKNGTSNLIASELNIQYESFDEIDLLKTIKTRDSLNKEFVPGRVDGSYMITEEAYLPYFDLNETNGFVSKETRGTWEVKGDFMGGPFINYVVKDTINKRILYLEGFIFSPSQRKRDGIIELEAIIKSLKVFKKK
;
A
#
# COMPACT_ATOMS: atom_id res chain seq x y z
N MET A 1 -2.48 46.56 -44.66
CA MET A 1 -3.42 45.58 -44.11
C MET A 1 -2.62 44.61 -43.20
N ILE A 2 -2.65 44.88 -41.88
CA ILE A 2 -1.88 44.08 -40.90
C ILE A 2 -2.84 43.02 -40.39
N LEU A 3 -2.54 41.75 -40.69
CA LEU A 3 -3.26 40.61 -40.16
C LEU A 3 -2.72 40.30 -38.75
N PHE A 4 -3.53 40.53 -37.74
CA PHE A 4 -3.31 40.01 -36.39
C PHE A 4 -3.67 38.52 -36.38
N LEU A 5 -2.67 37.67 -36.36
CA LEU A 5 -2.84 36.26 -35.99
C LEU A 5 -3.01 36.18 -34.47
N SER A 6 -4.26 36.03 -34.05
CA SER A 6 -4.58 35.64 -32.66
C SER A 6 -4.18 34.20 -32.46
N CYS A 7 -3.10 33.99 -31.71
CA CYS A 7 -2.84 32.67 -31.10
C CYS A 7 -3.92 32.48 -30.02
N GLU A 8 -4.91 31.65 -30.25
CA GLU A 8 -5.69 31.03 -29.18
C GLU A 8 -4.74 30.11 -28.39
N GLU A 9 -4.18 30.62 -27.30
CA GLU A 9 -3.60 29.75 -26.28
C GLU A 9 -4.71 28.87 -25.71
N GLU A 10 -4.69 27.57 -26.04
CA GLU A 10 -5.42 26.56 -25.25
C GLU A 10 -5.02 26.76 -23.78
N THR A 11 -5.90 27.37 -23.00
CA THR A 11 -5.76 27.46 -21.54
C THR A 11 -5.82 26.01 -21.01
N LYS A 12 -4.66 25.35 -20.93
CA LYS A 12 -4.54 24.08 -20.21
C LYS A 12 -5.08 24.34 -18.81
N ASN A 13 -6.27 23.81 -18.52
CA ASN A 13 -6.91 23.88 -17.21
C ASN A 13 -5.91 23.35 -16.16
N TYR A 14 -5.15 24.25 -15.55
CA TYR A 14 -4.17 23.93 -14.51
C TYR A 14 -4.92 23.38 -13.31
N LYS A 15 -4.59 22.11 -12.95
CA LYS A 15 -5.06 21.48 -11.72
C LYS A 15 -3.92 21.44 -10.71
N PRO A 16 -4.13 21.93 -9.49
CA PRO A 16 -3.10 21.90 -8.45
C PRO A 16 -2.76 20.46 -8.07
N LEU A 17 -1.61 20.29 -7.44
CA LEU A 17 -1.26 19.00 -6.84
C LEU A 17 -2.25 18.66 -5.72
N SER A 18 -2.63 17.38 -5.65
CA SER A 18 -3.47 16.90 -4.56
C SER A 18 -2.72 16.95 -3.23
N SER A 19 -3.49 17.11 -2.16
CA SER A 19 -3.03 17.22 -0.78
C SER A 19 -3.52 16.05 0.07
N GLY A 20 -3.04 15.98 1.30
CA GLY A 20 -3.46 15.02 2.30
C GLY A 20 -2.38 14.02 2.70
N ARG A 21 -2.56 13.45 3.90
CA ARG A 21 -1.72 12.36 4.40
C ARG A 21 -2.00 11.07 3.60
N ILE A 22 -1.09 10.12 3.68
CA ILE A 22 -1.33 8.77 3.16
C ILE A 22 -2.56 8.17 3.86
N ASN A 23 -3.37 7.44 3.09
CA ASN A 23 -4.60 6.77 3.55
C ASN A 23 -5.64 7.72 4.16
N SER A 24 -5.68 8.97 3.70
CA SER A 24 -6.74 9.92 4.08
C SER A 24 -7.81 10.00 3.01
N VAL A 25 -9.06 9.98 3.43
CA VAL A 25 -10.25 10.16 2.58
C VAL A 25 -11.11 11.28 3.15
N SER A 26 -11.41 12.27 2.30
CA SER A 26 -12.34 13.35 2.63
C SER A 26 -13.77 12.93 2.27
N VAL A 27 -14.69 13.00 3.22
CA VAL A 27 -16.11 12.68 3.00
C VAL A 27 -16.89 13.99 2.98
N ILE A 28 -17.46 14.32 1.82
CA ILE A 28 -18.19 15.56 1.57
C ILE A 28 -19.69 15.27 1.68
N THR A 29 -20.32 15.81 2.69
CA THR A 29 -21.75 15.64 2.96
C THR A 29 -22.24 16.71 3.95
N ASP A 30 -23.55 16.77 4.27
CA ASP A 30 -24.06 17.54 5.38
C ASP A 30 -23.88 16.77 6.72
N LYS A 31 -24.03 17.51 7.84
CA LYS A 31 -23.84 16.96 9.18
C LYS A 31 -24.86 15.87 9.52
N VAL A 32 -26.12 16.05 9.11
CA VAL A 32 -27.18 15.09 9.41
C VAL A 32 -26.88 13.74 8.79
N THR A 33 -26.51 13.73 7.52
CA THR A 33 -26.11 12.50 6.79
C THR A 33 -24.85 11.88 7.38
N TRP A 34 -23.85 12.69 7.78
CA TRP A 34 -22.64 12.20 8.43
C TRP A 34 -22.92 11.50 9.78
N GLU A 35 -23.89 11.97 10.54
CA GLU A 35 -24.30 11.42 11.84
C GLU A 35 -25.36 10.30 11.72
N SER A 36 -25.87 10.02 10.51
CA SER A 36 -26.89 9.00 10.23
C SER A 36 -26.30 7.59 9.98
N LYS A 37 -27.17 6.66 9.58
CA LYS A 37 -26.77 5.31 9.12
C LYS A 37 -25.88 5.36 7.88
N VAL A 38 -26.02 6.38 7.03
CA VAL A 38 -25.13 6.57 5.86
C VAL A 38 -23.70 6.82 6.32
N GLY A 39 -23.48 7.74 7.26
CA GLY A 39 -22.14 7.98 7.81
C GLY A 39 -21.57 6.78 8.54
N ASN A 40 -22.42 5.98 9.22
CA ASN A 40 -21.99 4.71 9.82
C ASN A 40 -21.54 3.71 8.75
N GLU A 41 -22.27 3.58 7.65
CA GLU A 41 -21.92 2.68 6.56
C GLU A 41 -20.63 3.13 5.85
N ILE A 42 -20.41 4.44 5.67
CA ILE A 42 -19.14 4.96 5.15
C ILE A 42 -17.96 4.53 6.07
N ARG A 43 -18.12 4.65 7.38
CA ARG A 43 -17.12 4.21 8.35
C ARG A 43 -16.88 2.70 8.31
N ASN A 44 -17.95 1.91 8.26
CA ASN A 44 -17.87 0.44 8.18
C ASN A 44 -17.10 -0.01 6.92
N ILE A 45 -17.29 0.66 5.80
CA ILE A 45 -16.67 0.30 4.53
C ILE A 45 -15.21 0.82 4.48
N PHE A 46 -14.99 2.12 4.67
CA PHE A 46 -13.69 2.75 4.37
C PHE A 46 -12.77 2.85 5.60
N ALA A 47 -13.31 2.86 6.81
CA ALA A 47 -12.52 2.74 8.05
C ALA A 47 -12.55 1.32 8.62
N SER A 48 -12.83 0.30 7.80
CA SER A 48 -12.70 -1.10 8.19
C SER A 48 -11.25 -1.42 8.57
N GLU A 49 -11.06 -2.50 9.31
CA GLU A 49 -9.75 -2.95 9.77
C GLU A 49 -8.78 -3.20 8.61
N PHE A 50 -7.55 -2.69 8.74
CA PHE A 50 -6.44 -3.01 7.85
C PHE A 50 -5.83 -4.35 8.25
N LYS A 51 -5.90 -5.34 7.35
CA LYS A 51 -5.53 -6.73 7.62
C LYS A 51 -4.03 -6.92 7.87
N GLY A 52 -3.69 -7.85 8.76
CA GLY A 52 -2.31 -8.28 9.01
C GLY A 52 -1.51 -7.37 9.95
N LEU A 53 -2.20 -6.58 10.78
CA LEU A 53 -1.57 -5.78 11.84
C LEU A 53 -1.82 -6.41 13.23
N PRO A 54 -0.87 -6.30 14.16
CA PRO A 54 -1.05 -6.81 15.53
C PRO A 54 -2.02 -5.97 16.37
N GLN A 55 -2.40 -4.80 15.91
CA GLN A 55 -3.36 -3.90 16.54
C GLN A 55 -4.34 -3.42 15.47
N ILE A 56 -5.61 -3.24 15.86
CA ILE A 56 -6.64 -2.73 14.94
C ILE A 56 -6.29 -1.31 14.52
N GLU A 57 -6.08 -1.13 13.21
CA GLU A 57 -5.95 0.17 12.57
C GLU A 57 -6.92 0.24 11.38
N GLU A 58 -7.53 1.42 11.19
CA GLU A 58 -8.46 1.64 10.08
C GLU A 58 -7.73 1.65 8.74
N SER A 59 -8.36 1.11 7.70
CA SER A 59 -7.82 1.12 6.33
C SER A 59 -7.62 2.53 5.82
N PHE A 60 -8.58 3.44 6.08
CA PHE A 60 -8.46 4.87 5.75
C PHE A 60 -8.84 5.74 6.94
N ASN A 61 -8.14 6.87 7.10
CA ASN A 61 -8.55 7.94 8.02
C ASN A 61 -9.60 8.80 7.32
N LEU A 62 -10.81 8.82 7.85
CA LEU A 62 -11.92 9.60 7.29
C LEU A 62 -11.94 11.00 7.90
N SER A 63 -12.14 12.01 7.05
CA SER A 63 -12.33 13.40 7.46
C SER A 63 -13.63 13.93 6.88
N TYR A 64 -14.56 14.29 7.74
CA TYR A 64 -15.82 14.94 7.35
C TYR A 64 -15.56 16.38 6.91
N ILE A 65 -16.14 16.78 5.77
CA ILE A 65 -16.11 18.15 5.25
C ILE A 65 -17.54 18.52 4.82
N PRO A 66 -18.17 19.55 5.42
CA PRO A 66 -19.48 20.01 5.00
C PRO A 66 -19.42 20.62 3.60
N TYR A 67 -20.55 20.62 2.87
CA TYR A 67 -20.60 21.12 1.49
C TYR A 67 -20.09 22.56 1.35
N GLU A 68 -20.38 23.42 2.33
CA GLU A 68 -19.98 24.82 2.35
C GLU A 68 -18.47 25.00 2.41
N ALA A 69 -17.77 24.08 3.10
CA ALA A 69 -16.31 24.08 3.21
C ALA A 69 -15.61 23.39 2.02
N PHE A 70 -16.38 22.75 1.13
CA PHE A 70 -15.83 22.07 -0.06
C PHE A 70 -15.54 23.08 -1.18
N THR A 71 -14.64 24.01 -0.90
CA THR A 71 -14.18 25.08 -1.81
C THR A 71 -12.66 25.18 -1.79
N GLY A 72 -12.06 25.84 -2.77
CA GLY A 72 -10.63 26.13 -2.78
C GLY A 72 -9.77 24.93 -2.38
N PHE A 73 -9.00 25.07 -1.29
CA PHE A 73 -8.13 24.02 -0.77
C PHE A 73 -8.89 22.74 -0.32
N GLY A 74 -10.13 22.87 0.16
CA GLY A 74 -10.95 21.70 0.52
C GLY A 74 -11.20 20.73 -0.63
N ARG A 75 -11.05 21.17 -1.89
CA ARG A 75 -11.19 20.34 -3.09
C ARG A 75 -9.91 19.59 -3.49
N THR A 76 -8.78 19.88 -2.85
CA THR A 76 -7.49 19.29 -3.26
C THR A 76 -7.20 17.94 -2.64
N GLY A 77 -8.05 17.41 -1.75
CA GLY A 77 -7.90 16.09 -1.18
C GLY A 77 -7.67 15.01 -2.25
N ARG A 78 -6.71 14.09 -2.01
CA ARG A 78 -6.37 13.05 -2.98
C ARG A 78 -7.49 12.05 -3.18
N ASN A 79 -8.13 11.59 -2.12
CA ASN A 79 -9.28 10.69 -2.16
C ASN A 79 -10.50 11.40 -1.57
N ILE A 80 -11.56 11.49 -2.35
CA ILE A 80 -12.80 12.17 -1.98
C ILE A 80 -13.98 11.22 -2.18
N ILE A 81 -14.85 11.15 -1.19
CA ILE A 81 -16.20 10.59 -1.28
C ILE A 81 -17.17 11.75 -1.20
N PHE A 82 -17.95 11.95 -2.24
CA PHE A 82 -18.96 12.99 -2.32
C PHE A 82 -20.36 12.37 -2.30
N ILE A 83 -21.17 12.71 -1.31
CA ILE A 83 -22.55 12.24 -1.18
C ILE A 83 -23.48 13.21 -1.91
N ASN A 84 -24.17 12.75 -2.95
CA ASN A 84 -25.11 13.56 -3.72
C ASN A 84 -26.55 13.14 -3.44
N GLN A 85 -27.27 13.96 -2.67
CA GLN A 85 -28.65 13.69 -2.25
C GLN A 85 -29.70 14.24 -3.23
N LYS A 86 -29.30 14.88 -4.33
CA LYS A 86 -30.22 15.56 -5.25
C LYS A 86 -30.75 14.68 -6.37
N LYS A 87 -30.16 13.52 -6.58
CA LYS A 87 -30.53 12.57 -7.65
C LYS A 87 -30.26 11.15 -7.22
N ASP A 88 -31.00 10.22 -7.81
CA ASP A 88 -30.67 8.79 -7.79
C ASP A 88 -29.88 8.45 -9.06
N ASP A 89 -28.65 7.98 -8.89
CA ASP A 89 -27.76 7.63 -9.99
C ASP A 89 -26.76 6.57 -9.50
N LYS A 90 -26.19 5.79 -10.43
CA LYS A 90 -25.14 4.82 -10.11
C LYS A 90 -23.90 5.50 -9.56
N PRO A 91 -23.15 4.85 -8.64
CA PRO A 91 -21.86 5.35 -8.17
C PRO A 91 -20.92 5.67 -9.32
N LYS A 92 -20.20 6.78 -9.23
CA LYS A 92 -19.26 7.26 -10.27
C LYS A 92 -17.90 7.57 -9.68
N MET A 93 -16.83 7.07 -10.29
CA MET A 93 -15.47 7.42 -9.96
C MET A 93 -14.89 8.31 -11.06
N ALA A 94 -14.47 9.51 -10.69
CA ALA A 94 -13.75 10.43 -11.58
C ALA A 94 -12.29 10.54 -11.13
N ARG A 95 -11.38 10.71 -12.09
CA ARG A 95 -9.96 11.00 -11.84
C ARG A 95 -9.67 12.46 -12.08
N ASP A 96 -8.81 13.03 -11.26
CA ASP A 96 -8.27 14.39 -11.44
C ASP A 96 -9.35 15.47 -11.62
N LYS A 97 -10.44 15.41 -10.84
CA LYS A 97 -11.56 16.36 -10.98
C LYS A 97 -11.17 17.79 -10.61
N PHE A 98 -10.51 17.99 -9.47
CA PHE A 98 -10.13 19.30 -8.93
C PHE A 98 -8.63 19.45 -8.68
N ALA A 99 -7.91 18.34 -8.50
CA ALA A 99 -6.48 18.29 -8.24
C ALA A 99 -5.87 17.05 -8.92
N ARG A 100 -4.54 16.92 -8.95
CA ARG A 100 -3.84 15.80 -9.58
C ARG A 100 -2.69 15.31 -8.70
N PRO A 101 -2.58 13.96 -8.46
CA PRO A 101 -3.56 12.91 -8.76
C PRO A 101 -4.74 12.97 -7.80
N GLN A 102 -5.96 12.68 -8.25
CA GLN A 102 -7.14 12.68 -7.40
C GLN A 102 -8.13 11.59 -7.81
N LEU A 103 -8.70 10.90 -6.84
CA LEU A 103 -9.84 9.99 -7.00
C LEU A 103 -11.06 10.61 -6.32
N PHE A 104 -12.13 10.78 -7.09
CA PHE A 104 -13.37 11.41 -6.67
C PHE A 104 -14.52 10.42 -6.87
N LEU A 105 -14.99 9.82 -5.76
CA LEU A 105 -16.14 8.91 -5.75
C LEU A 105 -17.40 9.69 -5.46
N GLU A 106 -18.34 9.73 -6.38
CA GLU A 106 -19.68 10.27 -6.18
C GLU A 106 -20.66 9.14 -5.88
N ILE A 107 -21.33 9.23 -4.73
CA ILE A 107 -22.41 8.35 -4.28
C ILE A 107 -23.69 9.16 -4.30
N SER A 108 -24.65 8.73 -5.11
CA SER A 108 -25.92 9.45 -5.31
C SER A 108 -27.09 8.66 -4.72
N GLY A 109 -28.13 9.37 -4.27
CA GLY A 109 -29.38 8.78 -3.75
C GLY A 109 -30.26 9.86 -3.15
N THR A 110 -31.58 9.76 -3.31
CA THR A 110 -32.56 10.73 -2.80
C THR A 110 -33.04 10.43 -1.39
N ASN A 111 -32.62 9.27 -0.84
CA ASN A 111 -32.93 8.84 0.53
C ASN A 111 -31.81 7.96 1.09
N GLU A 112 -31.85 7.70 2.40
CA GLU A 112 -30.85 6.95 3.13
C GLU A 112 -30.63 5.53 2.58
N THR A 113 -31.72 4.83 2.22
CA THR A 113 -31.66 3.45 1.70
C THR A 113 -30.87 3.38 0.39
N GLN A 114 -31.19 4.27 -0.57
CA GLN A 114 -30.48 4.34 -1.86
C GLN A 114 -29.00 4.68 -1.69
N LEU A 115 -28.66 5.63 -0.79
CA LEU A 115 -27.28 5.98 -0.50
C LEU A 115 -26.50 4.78 0.04
N ILE A 116 -27.06 4.03 1.01
CA ILE A 116 -26.44 2.84 1.60
C ILE A 116 -26.27 1.73 0.55
N GLU A 117 -27.28 1.47 -0.27
CA GLU A 117 -27.18 0.49 -1.37
C GLU A 117 -26.07 0.85 -2.37
N ASN A 118 -26.00 2.12 -2.76
CA ASN A 118 -24.97 2.59 -3.69
C ASN A 118 -23.56 2.61 -3.08
N LEU A 119 -23.43 2.89 -1.78
CA LEU A 119 -22.16 2.71 -1.05
C LEU A 119 -21.71 1.24 -1.09
N LYS A 120 -22.59 0.30 -0.79
CA LYS A 120 -22.28 -1.14 -0.84
C LYS A 120 -21.89 -1.61 -2.23
N LYS A 121 -22.61 -1.17 -3.26
CA LYS A 121 -22.28 -1.47 -4.68
C LYS A 121 -20.88 -0.94 -5.08
N ALA A 122 -20.49 0.22 -4.55
CA ALA A 122 -19.19 0.84 -4.87
C ALA A 122 -18.04 0.33 -3.99
N ALA A 123 -18.30 -0.31 -2.86
CA ALA A 123 -17.33 -0.58 -1.79
C ALA A 123 -16.04 -1.24 -2.30
N SER A 124 -16.13 -2.45 -2.86
CA SER A 124 -14.95 -3.22 -3.28
C SER A 124 -14.11 -2.49 -4.32
N PHE A 125 -14.77 -1.97 -5.36
CA PHE A 125 -14.08 -1.25 -6.43
C PHE A 125 -13.38 0.02 -5.90
N SER A 126 -14.08 0.84 -5.12
CA SER A 126 -13.54 2.11 -4.64
C SER A 126 -12.42 1.93 -3.61
N ILE A 127 -12.52 0.94 -2.72
CA ILE A 127 -11.43 0.59 -1.79
C ILE A 127 -10.17 0.23 -2.59
N ASN A 128 -10.31 -0.67 -3.58
CA ASN A 128 -9.17 -1.10 -4.41
C ASN A 128 -8.53 0.07 -5.15
N GLU A 129 -9.33 0.98 -5.73
CA GLU A 129 -8.80 2.14 -6.44
C GLU A 129 -8.10 3.13 -5.50
N PHE A 130 -8.68 3.39 -4.32
CA PHE A 130 -8.03 4.22 -3.31
C PHE A 130 -6.71 3.61 -2.82
N GLN A 131 -6.67 2.30 -2.53
CA GLN A 131 -5.45 1.61 -2.12
C GLN A 131 -4.36 1.67 -3.21
N LYS A 132 -4.71 1.40 -4.48
CA LYS A 132 -3.79 1.57 -5.61
C LYS A 132 -3.28 3.01 -5.70
N GLY A 133 -4.16 3.99 -5.54
CA GLY A 133 -3.80 5.41 -5.53
C GLY A 133 -2.81 5.76 -4.42
N GLU A 134 -2.96 5.19 -3.23
CA GLU A 134 -2.06 5.39 -2.10
C GLU A 134 -0.68 4.72 -2.31
N ILE A 135 -0.64 3.55 -2.94
CA ILE A 135 0.62 2.89 -3.36
C ILE A 135 1.37 3.77 -4.37
N GLU A 136 0.70 4.28 -5.39
CA GLU A 136 1.33 5.16 -6.38
C GLU A 136 1.77 6.50 -5.77
N GLU A 137 1.02 7.05 -4.83
CA GLU A 137 1.44 8.25 -4.08
C GLU A 137 2.68 7.98 -3.22
N ASN A 138 2.79 6.82 -2.57
CA ASN A 138 4.00 6.43 -1.85
C ASN A 138 5.19 6.35 -2.80
N LYS A 139 5.06 5.67 -3.95
CA LYS A 139 6.13 5.62 -4.96
C LYS A 139 6.55 7.02 -5.41
N ARG A 140 5.59 7.92 -5.67
CA ARG A 140 5.87 9.32 -6.05
C ARG A 140 6.63 10.08 -4.95
N ARG A 141 6.29 9.85 -3.67
CA ARG A 141 6.99 10.47 -2.53
C ARG A 141 8.41 9.94 -2.39
N ILE A 142 8.60 8.63 -2.52
CA ILE A 142 9.91 7.98 -2.47
C ILE A 142 10.84 8.54 -3.55
N LEU A 143 10.33 8.77 -4.77
CA LEU A 143 11.09 9.31 -5.89
C LEU A 143 11.65 10.74 -5.64
N LYS A 144 11.20 11.46 -4.61
CA LYS A 144 11.77 12.75 -4.24
C LYS A 144 13.15 12.62 -3.59
N SER A 145 13.43 11.51 -2.93
CA SER A 145 14.72 11.21 -2.28
C SER A 145 14.95 9.70 -2.24
N PRO A 146 15.25 9.08 -3.39
CA PRO A 146 15.44 7.62 -3.47
C PRO A 146 16.85 7.23 -2.99
N LEU A 147 16.97 5.99 -2.51
CA LEU A 147 18.26 5.36 -2.24
C LEU A 147 18.98 5.00 -3.55
N ASN A 148 20.20 5.50 -3.75
CA ASN A 148 20.93 5.35 -5.01
C ASN A 148 21.75 4.06 -5.11
N LYS A 149 22.28 3.55 -3.98
CA LYS A 149 23.12 2.33 -3.94
C LYS A 149 22.41 1.24 -3.17
N THR A 150 21.98 0.18 -3.86
CA THR A 150 21.23 -0.92 -3.27
C THR A 150 21.88 -2.29 -3.46
N ASN A 151 22.91 -2.43 -4.28
CA ASN A 151 23.54 -3.69 -4.71
C ASN A 151 22.55 -4.69 -5.37
N LEU A 152 21.25 -4.40 -5.36
CA LEU A 152 20.19 -5.29 -5.88
C LEU A 152 20.40 -5.67 -7.35
N LYS A 153 20.94 -4.75 -8.16
CA LYS A 153 21.16 -5.01 -9.58
C LYS A 153 22.29 -6.00 -9.80
N ASP A 154 23.33 -5.89 -9.02
CA ASP A 154 24.53 -6.73 -9.17
C ASP A 154 24.31 -8.11 -8.53
N SER A 155 23.72 -8.15 -7.34
CA SER A 155 23.49 -9.41 -6.59
C SER A 155 22.28 -10.19 -7.09
N LEU A 156 21.17 -9.50 -7.44
CA LEU A 156 19.88 -10.12 -7.73
C LEU A 156 19.32 -9.78 -9.12
N SER A 157 20.00 -8.97 -9.94
CA SER A 157 19.46 -8.48 -11.23
C SER A 157 18.07 -7.88 -11.13
N ILE A 158 17.78 -7.15 -10.05
CA ILE A 158 16.54 -6.42 -9.81
C ILE A 158 16.82 -4.99 -9.39
N SER A 159 15.79 -4.15 -9.37
CA SER A 159 15.80 -2.90 -8.64
C SER A 159 14.49 -2.69 -7.90
N LEU A 160 14.59 -2.03 -6.75
CA LEU A 160 13.47 -1.53 -5.95
C LEU A 160 13.69 -0.05 -5.70
N THR A 161 12.63 0.74 -5.79
CA THR A 161 12.67 2.16 -5.47
C THR A 161 12.32 2.34 -4.00
N MET A 162 13.30 2.70 -3.17
CA MET A 162 13.12 2.86 -1.73
C MET A 162 13.64 4.23 -1.24
N PRO A 163 13.13 4.76 -0.11
CA PRO A 163 13.62 6.01 0.46
C PRO A 163 15.12 5.98 0.80
N SER A 164 15.80 7.12 0.68
CA SER A 164 17.22 7.28 1.04
C SER A 164 17.51 7.01 2.53
N ALA A 165 16.47 6.97 3.38
CA ALA A 165 16.61 6.62 4.79
C ALA A 165 16.88 5.12 5.06
N TYR A 166 16.72 4.26 4.05
CA TYR A 166 17.14 2.85 4.13
C TYR A 166 18.65 2.73 3.89
N SER A 167 19.26 1.76 4.53
CA SER A 167 20.65 1.34 4.29
C SER A 167 20.73 -0.18 4.26
N ILE A 168 21.76 -0.73 3.62
CA ILE A 168 22.04 -2.17 3.67
C ILE A 168 22.46 -2.50 5.11
N PHE A 169 21.73 -3.40 5.76
CA PHE A 169 22.03 -3.89 7.11
C PHE A 169 22.86 -5.20 7.03
N LYS A 170 22.49 -6.11 6.13
CA LYS A 170 23.19 -7.37 5.88
C LYS A 170 23.06 -7.76 4.41
N GLU A 171 24.14 -8.31 3.83
CA GLU A 171 24.14 -8.87 2.49
C GLU A 171 24.92 -10.18 2.50
N GLU A 172 24.29 -11.27 2.11
CA GLU A 172 24.89 -12.61 2.09
C GLU A 172 24.05 -13.56 1.23
N ASN A 173 24.67 -14.52 0.53
CA ASN A 173 24.02 -15.64 -0.16
C ASN A 173 22.81 -15.24 -1.05
N LYS A 174 22.98 -14.20 -1.88
CA LYS A 174 21.90 -13.63 -2.72
C LYS A 174 20.68 -13.14 -1.92
N THR A 175 20.91 -12.73 -0.69
CA THR A 175 19.92 -12.08 0.17
C THR A 175 20.45 -10.74 0.64
N ILE A 176 19.65 -9.70 0.50
CA ILE A 176 19.99 -8.36 0.96
C ILE A 176 18.89 -7.90 1.93
N TRP A 177 19.30 -7.50 3.12
CA TRP A 177 18.43 -6.92 4.13
C TRP A 177 18.72 -5.42 4.25
N PHE A 178 17.70 -4.62 3.99
CA PHE A 178 17.70 -3.17 4.18
C PHE A 178 16.97 -2.81 5.46
N GLN A 179 17.47 -1.80 6.16
CA GLN A 179 16.85 -1.29 7.37
C GLN A 179 16.75 0.24 7.33
N LYS A 180 15.62 0.76 7.82
CA LYS A 180 15.37 2.18 8.08
C LYS A 180 15.08 2.35 9.56
N PRO A 181 15.82 3.21 10.29
CA PRO A 181 15.49 3.54 11.68
C PRO A 181 14.17 4.31 11.74
N LEU A 182 13.35 3.99 12.73
CA LEU A 182 12.15 4.71 13.11
C LEU A 182 12.37 5.36 14.49
N LYS A 183 11.47 6.27 14.88
CA LYS A 183 11.56 6.91 16.23
C LYS A 183 11.66 5.86 17.36
N ASN A 184 10.88 4.78 17.28
CA ASN A 184 10.86 3.68 18.24
C ASN A 184 10.88 2.34 17.47
N GLY A 185 12.03 1.98 16.89
CA GLY A 185 12.16 0.71 16.20
C GLY A 185 12.72 0.82 14.79
N THR A 186 12.33 -0.10 13.90
CA THR A 186 12.87 -0.21 12.54
C THR A 186 11.81 -0.63 11.54
N SER A 187 11.98 -0.16 10.31
CA SER A 187 11.30 -0.70 9.12
C SER A 187 12.32 -1.45 8.28
N ASN A 188 11.99 -2.63 7.84
CA ASN A 188 12.92 -3.59 7.27
C ASN A 188 12.41 -4.10 5.94
N LEU A 189 13.32 -4.36 5.00
CA LEU A 189 13.03 -4.98 3.71
C LEU A 189 14.08 -6.04 3.41
N ILE A 190 13.65 -7.26 3.11
CA ILE A 190 14.50 -8.36 2.64
C ILE A 190 14.17 -8.64 1.18
N ALA A 191 15.20 -8.76 0.37
CA ALA A 191 15.12 -9.24 -1.01
C ALA A 191 16.03 -10.45 -1.18
N SER A 192 15.51 -11.57 -1.69
CA SER A 192 16.26 -12.79 -1.85
C SER A 192 15.87 -13.56 -3.13
N GLU A 193 16.77 -14.37 -3.65
CA GLU A 193 16.50 -15.41 -4.63
C GLU A 193 16.32 -16.73 -3.88
N LEU A 194 15.15 -17.36 -4.02
CA LEU A 194 14.87 -18.62 -3.35
C LEU A 194 15.52 -19.81 -4.10
N ASN A 195 16.06 -20.76 -3.34
CA ASN A 195 16.51 -22.04 -3.89
C ASN A 195 15.33 -23.01 -4.07
N ILE A 196 14.35 -22.58 -4.88
CA ILE A 196 13.16 -23.34 -5.24
C ILE A 196 13.09 -23.39 -6.77
N GLN A 197 12.75 -24.55 -7.34
CA GLN A 197 12.61 -24.70 -8.78
C GLN A 197 11.51 -23.79 -9.31
N TYR A 198 11.76 -23.11 -10.42
CA TYR A 198 10.83 -22.16 -11.02
C TYR A 198 9.47 -22.78 -11.34
N GLU A 199 9.45 -24.02 -11.80
CA GLU A 199 8.27 -24.80 -12.16
C GLU A 199 7.37 -25.10 -10.93
N SER A 200 7.95 -25.17 -9.74
CA SER A 200 7.22 -25.40 -8.49
C SER A 200 6.51 -24.16 -7.94
N PHE A 201 6.53 -23.02 -8.64
CA PHE A 201 5.86 -21.78 -8.16
C PHE A 201 4.39 -21.99 -7.85
N ASP A 202 3.67 -22.72 -8.69
CA ASP A 202 2.22 -22.90 -8.55
C ASP A 202 1.85 -23.75 -7.32
N GLU A 203 2.78 -24.59 -6.86
CA GLU A 203 2.66 -25.41 -5.65
C GLU A 203 2.94 -24.64 -4.34
N ILE A 204 3.41 -23.39 -4.41
CA ILE A 204 3.68 -22.57 -3.23
C ILE A 204 2.34 -22.10 -2.68
N ASP A 205 1.86 -22.73 -1.64
CA ASP A 205 0.69 -22.35 -0.85
C ASP A 205 1.10 -21.54 0.40
N LEU A 206 0.14 -21.22 1.25
CA LEU A 206 0.38 -20.51 2.51
C LEU A 206 1.38 -21.26 3.40
N LEU A 207 1.24 -22.58 3.55
CA LEU A 207 2.11 -23.35 4.44
C LEU A 207 3.54 -23.44 3.93
N LYS A 208 3.73 -23.62 2.62
CA LYS A 208 5.07 -23.55 2.00
C LYS A 208 5.67 -22.15 2.14
N THR A 209 4.85 -21.09 2.00
CA THR A 209 5.30 -19.70 2.20
C THR A 209 5.77 -19.47 3.64
N ILE A 210 5.00 -19.88 4.64
CA ILE A 210 5.37 -19.79 6.06
C ILE A 210 6.68 -20.53 6.33
N LYS A 211 6.80 -21.80 5.90
CA LYS A 211 8.03 -22.60 6.08
C LYS A 211 9.24 -21.96 5.43
N THR A 212 9.10 -21.43 4.22
CA THR A 212 10.18 -20.75 3.50
C THR A 212 10.60 -19.49 4.23
N ARG A 213 9.62 -18.69 4.64
CA ARG A 213 9.82 -17.46 5.42
C ARG A 213 10.56 -17.72 6.72
N ASP A 214 10.07 -18.67 7.52
CA ASP A 214 10.63 -18.97 8.85
C ASP A 214 12.04 -19.58 8.73
N SER A 215 12.30 -20.39 7.70
CA SER A 215 13.64 -20.91 7.42
C SER A 215 14.63 -19.82 7.05
N LEU A 216 14.24 -18.88 6.17
CA LEU A 216 15.07 -17.75 5.77
C LEU A 216 15.31 -16.81 6.95
N ASN A 217 14.28 -16.53 7.75
CA ASN A 217 14.40 -15.63 8.89
C ASN A 217 15.22 -16.24 10.03
N LYS A 218 15.19 -17.54 10.22
CA LYS A 218 16.07 -18.23 11.19
C LYS A 218 17.55 -17.99 10.88
N GLU A 219 17.91 -17.91 9.60
CA GLU A 219 19.28 -17.67 9.15
C GLU A 219 19.63 -16.16 9.16
N PHE A 220 18.69 -15.32 8.74
CA PHE A 220 18.96 -13.91 8.44
C PHE A 220 18.54 -12.94 9.54
N VAL A 221 17.49 -13.23 10.32
CA VAL A 221 16.87 -12.30 11.27
C VAL A 221 16.95 -12.85 12.70
N PRO A 222 18.15 -12.80 13.33
CA PRO A 222 18.29 -13.22 14.72
C PRO A 222 17.54 -12.25 15.65
N GLY A 223 17.05 -12.77 16.76
CA GLY A 223 16.54 -11.97 17.87
C GLY A 223 17.67 -11.38 18.71
N ARG A 224 17.31 -10.70 19.80
CA ARG A 224 18.28 -10.07 20.74
C ARG A 224 18.93 -11.08 21.68
N VAL A 225 18.28 -12.21 21.90
CA VAL A 225 18.77 -13.29 22.77
C VAL A 225 19.42 -14.37 21.90
N ASP A 226 20.53 -14.93 22.34
CA ASP A 226 21.23 -16.00 21.63
C ASP A 226 20.30 -17.16 21.32
N GLY A 227 20.32 -17.62 20.04
CA GLY A 227 19.47 -18.68 19.55
C GLY A 227 18.02 -18.28 19.24
N SER A 228 17.62 -17.03 19.53
CA SER A 228 16.32 -16.50 19.14
C SER A 228 16.32 -16.00 17.68
N TYR A 229 15.18 -16.12 17.00
CA TYR A 229 15.02 -15.72 15.60
C TYR A 229 13.57 -15.39 15.27
N MET A 230 13.35 -14.63 14.21
CA MET A 230 12.03 -14.26 13.74
C MET A 230 11.31 -15.44 13.10
N ILE A 231 10.04 -15.63 13.48
CA ILE A 231 9.10 -16.59 12.88
C ILE A 231 7.79 -15.88 12.51
N THR A 232 6.94 -16.57 11.75
CA THR A 232 5.53 -16.19 11.62
C THR A 232 4.83 -16.45 12.95
N GLU A 233 4.03 -15.51 13.44
CA GLU A 233 3.27 -15.71 14.67
C GLU A 233 2.35 -16.93 14.58
N GLU A 234 2.43 -17.81 15.57
CA GLU A 234 1.72 -19.10 15.53
C GLU A 234 0.22 -18.98 15.88
N ALA A 235 -0.18 -17.88 16.56
CA ALA A 235 -1.56 -17.71 17.03
C ALA A 235 -2.54 -17.32 15.90
N TYR A 236 -2.07 -16.71 14.83
CA TYR A 236 -2.92 -16.20 13.75
C TYR A 236 -2.38 -16.59 12.37
N LEU A 237 -3.25 -17.22 11.55
CA LEU A 237 -2.89 -17.52 10.16
C LEU A 237 -2.79 -16.21 9.36
N PRO A 238 -1.70 -16.03 8.59
CA PRO A 238 -1.59 -14.91 7.66
C PRO A 238 -2.65 -14.94 6.56
N TYR A 239 -3.00 -13.77 6.05
CA TYR A 239 -3.75 -13.64 4.79
C TYR A 239 -2.85 -14.01 3.62
N PHE A 240 -3.41 -14.73 2.64
CA PHE A 240 -2.68 -15.22 1.47
C PHE A 240 -3.53 -15.03 0.22
N ASP A 241 -2.99 -14.30 -0.76
CA ASP A 241 -3.69 -13.97 -1.99
C ASP A 241 -2.77 -14.08 -3.21
N LEU A 242 -3.34 -14.46 -4.35
CA LEU A 242 -2.68 -14.32 -5.64
C LEU A 242 -2.69 -12.84 -6.03
N ASN A 243 -1.54 -12.32 -6.45
CA ASN A 243 -1.36 -10.90 -6.75
C ASN A 243 -0.50 -10.72 -8.02
N GLU A 244 -0.30 -9.47 -8.40
CA GLU A 244 0.64 -9.06 -9.43
C GLU A 244 1.60 -8.00 -8.87
N THR A 245 2.88 -8.18 -9.17
CA THR A 245 3.94 -7.25 -8.78
C THR A 245 4.63 -6.74 -10.03
N ASN A 246 4.22 -5.57 -10.51
CA ASN A 246 4.74 -4.90 -11.70
C ASN A 246 4.85 -5.82 -12.95
N GLY A 247 3.76 -6.52 -13.27
CA GLY A 247 3.66 -7.44 -14.42
C GLY A 247 4.11 -8.87 -14.15
N PHE A 248 4.57 -9.18 -12.94
CA PHE A 248 4.93 -10.54 -12.54
C PHE A 248 3.86 -11.16 -11.64
N VAL A 249 3.45 -12.38 -11.93
CA VAL A 249 2.58 -13.14 -11.02
C VAL A 249 3.29 -13.33 -9.69
N SER A 250 2.59 -13.05 -8.61
CA SER A 250 3.14 -13.14 -7.26
C SER A 250 2.10 -13.67 -6.27
N LYS A 251 2.59 -14.23 -5.17
CA LYS A 251 1.79 -14.66 -4.03
C LYS A 251 2.08 -13.71 -2.88
N GLU A 252 1.05 -13.00 -2.43
CA GLU A 252 1.14 -12.05 -1.32
C GLU A 252 0.74 -12.73 -0.03
N THR A 253 1.51 -12.48 1.04
CA THR A 253 1.20 -12.93 2.39
C THR A 253 1.29 -11.74 3.34
N ARG A 254 0.26 -11.53 4.17
CA ARG A 254 0.23 -10.49 5.22
C ARG A 254 -0.08 -11.11 6.55
N GLY A 255 0.65 -10.76 7.56
CA GLY A 255 0.42 -11.26 8.91
C GLY A 255 1.31 -10.61 9.93
N THR A 256 1.40 -11.27 11.06
CA THR A 256 2.23 -10.87 12.19
C THR A 256 3.39 -11.82 12.35
N TRP A 257 4.51 -11.28 12.79
CA TRP A 257 5.71 -12.02 13.15
C TRP A 257 6.01 -11.86 14.63
N GLU A 258 6.66 -12.85 15.20
CA GLU A 258 7.21 -12.83 16.53
C GLU A 258 8.65 -13.34 16.54
N VAL A 259 9.37 -13.13 17.64
CA VAL A 259 10.69 -13.73 17.85
C VAL A 259 10.55 -14.92 18.77
N LYS A 260 10.90 -16.10 18.27
CA LYS A 260 10.95 -17.31 19.09
C LYS A 260 12.04 -17.15 20.15
N GLY A 261 11.63 -17.09 21.42
CA GLY A 261 12.54 -16.90 22.55
C GLY A 261 12.77 -15.47 23.01
N ASP A 262 12.05 -14.48 22.45
CA ASP A 262 12.07 -13.08 22.91
C ASP A 262 10.71 -12.40 22.70
N PHE A 263 10.41 -11.34 23.46
CA PHE A 263 9.19 -10.55 23.34
C PHE A 263 9.33 -9.45 22.28
N MET A 264 9.37 -9.84 21.03
CA MET A 264 9.37 -8.93 19.90
C MET A 264 8.37 -9.42 18.87
N GLY A 265 7.64 -8.50 18.24
CA GLY A 265 6.69 -8.83 17.21
C GLY A 265 6.26 -7.59 16.41
N GLY A 266 5.56 -7.84 15.31
CA GLY A 266 5.06 -6.78 14.45
C GLY A 266 4.41 -7.33 13.18
N PRO A 267 3.96 -6.46 12.28
CA PRO A 267 3.40 -6.88 11.01
C PRO A 267 4.48 -7.15 9.98
N PHE A 268 4.14 -8.02 9.02
CA PHE A 268 4.91 -8.23 7.80
C PHE A 268 4.01 -8.25 6.56
N ILE A 269 4.62 -7.98 5.43
CA ILE A 269 4.08 -8.19 4.09
C ILE A 269 5.14 -8.89 3.25
N ASN A 270 4.76 -9.98 2.60
CA ASN A 270 5.66 -10.80 1.82
C ASN A 270 5.11 -11.00 0.41
N TYR A 271 6.00 -11.02 -0.58
CA TYR A 271 5.71 -11.38 -1.96
C TYR A 271 6.68 -12.44 -2.45
N VAL A 272 6.15 -13.59 -2.84
CA VAL A 272 6.87 -14.60 -3.61
C VAL A 272 6.57 -14.36 -5.08
N VAL A 273 7.58 -13.97 -5.87
CA VAL A 273 7.40 -13.48 -7.24
C VAL A 273 7.97 -14.48 -8.26
N LYS A 274 7.18 -14.82 -9.28
CA LYS A 274 7.60 -15.67 -10.41
C LYS A 274 8.37 -14.83 -11.43
N ASP A 275 9.70 -14.80 -11.33
CA ASP A 275 10.58 -14.11 -12.31
C ASP A 275 10.66 -14.91 -13.61
N THR A 276 9.82 -14.56 -14.56
CA THR A 276 9.75 -15.20 -15.88
C THR A 276 10.94 -14.87 -16.79
N ILE A 277 11.67 -13.78 -16.50
CA ILE A 277 12.83 -13.32 -17.28
C ILE A 277 14.04 -14.24 -17.02
N ASN A 278 14.31 -14.56 -15.74
CA ASN A 278 15.48 -15.34 -15.34
C ASN A 278 15.13 -16.75 -14.87
N LYS A 279 13.87 -17.18 -15.01
CA LYS A 279 13.40 -18.53 -14.62
C LYS A 279 13.75 -18.89 -13.17
N ARG A 280 13.35 -18.05 -12.23
CA ARG A 280 13.62 -18.18 -10.79
C ARG A 280 12.47 -17.64 -9.97
N ILE A 281 12.53 -17.85 -8.65
CA ILE A 281 11.57 -17.34 -7.68
C ILE A 281 12.28 -16.32 -6.81
N LEU A 282 11.72 -15.11 -6.75
CA LEU A 282 12.17 -14.04 -5.87
C LEU A 282 11.31 -13.99 -4.62
N TYR A 283 11.93 -13.62 -3.51
CA TYR A 283 11.31 -13.39 -2.21
C TYR A 283 11.54 -11.94 -1.81
N LEU A 284 10.47 -11.21 -1.58
CA LEU A 284 10.51 -9.82 -1.12
C LEU A 284 9.64 -9.70 0.13
N GLU A 285 10.23 -9.32 1.26
CA GLU A 285 9.51 -9.16 2.52
C GLU A 285 9.78 -7.81 3.14
N GLY A 286 8.70 -7.12 3.53
CA GLY A 286 8.77 -5.97 4.41
C GLY A 286 8.23 -6.30 5.78
N PHE A 287 8.91 -5.88 6.86
CA PHE A 287 8.42 -6.04 8.23
C PHE A 287 8.79 -4.84 9.11
N ILE A 288 7.99 -4.61 10.15
CA ILE A 288 8.17 -3.46 11.03
C ILE A 288 8.25 -3.92 12.48
N PHE A 289 9.27 -3.44 13.18
CA PHE A 289 9.31 -3.43 14.63
C PHE A 289 9.13 -1.98 15.10
N SER A 290 8.00 -1.67 15.72
CA SER A 290 7.73 -0.33 16.23
C SER A 290 6.69 -0.39 17.36
N PRO A 291 7.15 -0.70 18.60
CA PRO A 291 6.27 -0.79 19.76
C PRO A 291 5.44 0.48 19.94
N SER A 292 4.16 0.31 20.28
CA SER A 292 3.24 1.40 20.62
C SER A 292 3.03 2.47 19.54
N GLN A 293 3.38 2.19 18.28
CA GLN A 293 3.15 3.09 17.15
C GLN A 293 2.21 2.45 16.12
N ARG A 294 1.47 3.27 15.36
CA ARG A 294 0.70 2.83 14.20
C ARG A 294 1.65 2.31 13.11
N LYS A 295 1.27 1.23 12.45
CA LYS A 295 2.13 0.49 11.51
C LYS A 295 1.57 0.41 10.09
N ARG A 296 0.27 0.69 9.90
CA ARG A 296 -0.41 0.63 8.60
C ARG A 296 0.35 1.39 7.51
N ASP A 297 0.64 2.67 7.75
CA ASP A 297 1.29 3.52 6.73
C ASP A 297 2.69 3.03 6.37
N GLY A 298 3.40 2.43 7.35
CA GLY A 298 4.70 1.80 7.13
C GLY A 298 4.60 0.52 6.30
N ILE A 299 3.60 -0.33 6.53
CA ILE A 299 3.36 -1.54 5.71
C ILE A 299 3.00 -1.13 4.27
N ILE A 300 2.20 -0.08 4.07
CA ILE A 300 1.89 0.43 2.73
C ILE A 300 3.12 1.04 2.04
N GLU A 301 4.03 1.69 2.78
CA GLU A 301 5.32 2.13 2.23
C GLU A 301 6.14 0.92 1.75
N LEU A 302 6.25 -0.14 2.57
CA LEU A 302 6.96 -1.37 2.20
C LEU A 302 6.33 -2.05 0.98
N GLU A 303 5.00 -2.10 0.93
CA GLU A 303 4.27 -2.59 -0.25
C GLU A 303 4.58 -1.77 -1.50
N ALA A 304 4.61 -0.45 -1.39
CA ALA A 304 4.95 0.44 -2.51
C ALA A 304 6.38 0.21 -3.01
N ILE A 305 7.34 -0.05 -2.08
CA ILE A 305 8.71 -0.41 -2.43
C ILE A 305 8.72 -1.74 -3.20
N ILE A 306 8.07 -2.78 -2.67
CA ILE A 306 8.00 -4.10 -3.31
C ILE A 306 7.34 -4.01 -4.70
N LYS A 307 6.22 -3.29 -4.80
CA LYS A 307 5.50 -3.07 -6.07
C LYS A 307 6.23 -2.14 -7.05
N SER A 308 7.39 -1.62 -6.70
CA SER A 308 8.29 -0.92 -7.61
C SER A 308 9.31 -1.85 -8.30
N LEU A 309 9.24 -3.17 -8.06
CA LEU A 309 10.15 -4.17 -8.61
C LEU A 309 10.35 -4.00 -10.12
N LYS A 310 11.61 -3.97 -10.53
CA LYS A 310 12.02 -4.16 -11.93
C LYS A 310 13.02 -5.29 -11.98
N VAL A 311 12.84 -6.19 -12.94
CA VAL A 311 13.74 -7.32 -13.16
C VAL A 311 14.57 -7.07 -14.41
N PHE A 312 15.86 -7.34 -14.33
CA PHE A 312 16.79 -7.27 -15.46
C PHE A 312 17.25 -8.68 -15.83
N LYS A 313 17.58 -8.88 -17.09
CA LYS A 313 18.18 -10.16 -17.52
C LYS A 313 19.55 -10.32 -16.85
N LYS A 314 19.80 -11.49 -16.26
CA LYS A 314 21.14 -11.86 -15.75
C LYS A 314 22.14 -11.83 -16.91
N LYS A 315 23.32 -11.30 -16.67
CA LYS A 315 24.42 -11.32 -17.62
C LYS A 315 25.06 -12.71 -17.68
#